data_fc6e38de5250eeb2841d2a27ede9c926
#
_entry.id   fc6e38de5250eeb2841d2a27ede9c926
#
_cell.length_a   1.000
_cell.length_b   1.000
_cell.length_c   1.000
_cell.angle_alpha   90.00
_cell.angle_beta   90.00
_cell.angle_gamma   90.00
#
_symmetry.space_group_name_H-M   'P 1'
#
loop_
_entity.id
_entity.type
_entity.pdbx_description
1 polymer ?
#
loop_
_entity_poly.entity_id
_entity_poly.type
_entity_poly.pdbx_seq_one_letter_code
_entity_poly.pdbx_strand_id
1 'polypeptide(L)'
;KSYLYGSLHSNDKRIFNFSDSTYFALNTAESIVLETDLFSLFDEWDTRQEDVRLLIDNKGKPYTGSDEPTKTIYGDEDGMPQFLDAYFLEYCYNAEKKFYPLELVKDQLQMMNDWGQTESSRLGLNPQMLSQEKLIDFYVKGDISSLDRLMKANLSFNPGMHDDIIISRNQTMAIGLDTLLRKQSVFCAVGAGHLAGELGMINLLRAKGYKLRRVLATFSEQPVKEKQAVRSKRGYTIFNETAGLLAIFPGKPKELKIWDNHPYLIYREMGQGNTYSLELVPIDGTLSLEEQAEVYIAGPDETLSSHYFLDDGTEVCEGLSDTYPEGPHWLRLIQSDQYLVIMKAYGGNKFMNSNRPKLFFSKVGFE
;
A
#
# COMPACT_ATOMS: atom_id res chain seq x y z
N LYS A 1 -9.56 -23.73 8.56
CA LYS A 1 -9.17 -22.91 9.72
C LYS A 1 -8.99 -21.47 9.31
N SER A 2 -9.53 -20.53 10.11
CA SER A 2 -9.40 -19.10 9.84
C SER A 2 -8.68 -18.40 11.00
N TYR A 3 -8.15 -17.20 10.74
CA TYR A 3 -7.32 -16.45 11.67
C TYR A 3 -7.80 -15.01 11.74
N LEU A 4 -7.90 -14.48 12.97
CA LEU A 4 -8.18 -13.08 13.23
C LEU A 4 -6.93 -12.44 13.81
N TYR A 5 -6.44 -11.39 13.16
CA TYR A 5 -5.22 -10.67 13.50
C TYR A 5 -5.56 -9.22 13.85
N GLY A 6 -4.95 -8.68 14.90
CA GLY A 6 -5.01 -7.26 15.20
C GLY A 6 -3.89 -6.52 14.48
N SER A 7 -4.21 -5.59 13.61
CA SER A 7 -3.23 -4.70 12.97
C SER A 7 -3.04 -3.41 13.76
N LEU A 8 -2.02 -2.66 13.39
CA LEU A 8 -1.76 -1.32 13.91
C LEU A 8 -1.26 -0.45 12.76
N HIS A 9 -1.87 0.71 12.57
CA HIS A 9 -1.46 1.69 11.56
C HIS A 9 -0.21 2.44 12.04
N SER A 10 0.93 1.80 11.93
CA SER A 10 2.23 2.33 12.31
C SER A 10 3.31 1.73 11.40
N ASN A 11 4.39 2.47 11.19
CA ASN A 11 5.59 2.01 10.49
C ASN A 11 6.73 1.59 11.45
N ASP A 12 6.43 1.45 12.73
CA ASP A 12 7.42 1.00 13.71
C ASP A 12 7.90 -0.42 13.43
N LYS A 13 9.21 -0.61 13.32
CA LYS A 13 9.83 -1.90 12.97
C LYS A 13 9.46 -3.03 13.92
N ARG A 14 9.19 -2.73 15.18
CA ARG A 14 8.82 -3.73 16.19
C ARG A 14 7.54 -4.50 15.85
N ILE A 15 6.58 -3.84 15.20
CA ILE A 15 5.30 -4.46 14.83
C ILE A 15 5.42 -5.42 13.66
N PHE A 16 6.50 -5.31 12.86
CA PHE A 16 6.78 -6.18 11.71
C PHE A 16 7.57 -7.44 12.07
N ASN A 17 7.87 -7.65 13.35
CA ASN A 17 8.45 -8.90 13.81
C ASN A 17 7.36 -9.98 13.93
N PHE A 18 6.96 -10.53 12.79
CA PHE A 18 5.89 -11.54 12.75
C PHE A 18 6.34 -12.87 13.35
N SER A 19 5.43 -13.48 14.12
CA SER A 19 5.60 -14.82 14.65
C SER A 19 5.47 -15.89 13.57
N ASP A 20 5.99 -17.09 13.85
CA ASP A 20 5.84 -18.26 12.98
C ASP A 20 4.36 -18.57 12.72
N SER A 21 3.51 -18.40 13.73
CA SER A 21 2.06 -18.60 13.60
C SER A 21 1.40 -17.56 12.68
N THR A 22 1.93 -16.34 12.59
CA THR A 22 1.44 -15.33 11.66
C THR A 22 1.78 -15.73 10.22
N TYR A 23 3.03 -16.11 9.94
CA TYR A 23 3.42 -16.61 8.62
C TYR A 23 2.65 -17.87 8.23
N PHE A 24 2.46 -18.80 9.18
CA PHE A 24 1.64 -19.97 8.93
C PHE A 24 0.19 -19.60 8.57
N ALA A 25 -0.40 -18.66 9.28
CA ALA A 25 -1.76 -18.20 9.02
C ALA A 25 -1.90 -17.54 7.64
N LEU A 26 -0.96 -16.65 7.30
CA LEU A 26 -0.90 -15.99 5.98
C LEU A 26 -0.74 -17.03 4.85
N ASN A 27 0.14 -18.02 5.02
CA ASN A 27 0.39 -19.03 4.00
C ASN A 27 -0.80 -19.96 3.79
N THR A 28 -1.48 -20.38 4.87
CA THR A 28 -2.51 -21.43 4.82
C THR A 28 -3.92 -20.92 4.56
N ALA A 29 -4.21 -19.65 4.83
CA ALA A 29 -5.51 -19.06 4.52
C ALA A 29 -5.72 -18.95 2.99
N GLU A 30 -6.94 -19.24 2.52
CA GLU A 30 -7.31 -19.15 1.10
C GLU A 30 -7.45 -17.70 0.64
N SER A 31 -7.80 -16.80 1.56
CA SER A 31 -7.99 -15.39 1.28
C SER A 31 -7.48 -14.50 2.40
N ILE A 32 -7.17 -13.27 2.04
CA ILE A 32 -6.84 -12.17 2.94
C ILE A 32 -8.02 -11.23 3.03
N VAL A 33 -8.37 -10.84 4.25
CA VAL A 33 -9.49 -9.95 4.56
C VAL A 33 -8.94 -8.79 5.39
N LEU A 34 -9.16 -7.57 4.93
CA LEU A 34 -8.76 -6.35 5.64
C LEU A 34 -10.00 -5.48 5.92
N GLU A 35 -9.82 -4.44 6.73
CA GLU A 35 -10.89 -3.47 6.97
C GLU A 35 -11.37 -2.86 5.67
N THR A 36 -10.45 -2.34 4.86
CA THR A 36 -10.74 -1.65 3.60
C THR A 36 -9.82 -2.08 2.47
N ASP A 37 -10.23 -1.76 1.25
CA ASP A 37 -9.36 -1.83 0.09
C ASP A 37 -8.54 -0.53 -0.04
N LEU A 38 -7.27 -0.61 0.31
CA LEU A 38 -6.37 0.53 0.24
C LEU A 38 -6.15 1.03 -1.20
N PHE A 39 -6.33 0.18 -2.21
CA PHE A 39 -6.25 0.63 -3.60
C PHE A 39 -7.43 1.52 -3.98
N SER A 40 -8.62 1.28 -3.42
CA SER A 40 -9.77 2.14 -3.69
C SER A 40 -9.67 3.53 -3.06
N LEU A 41 -8.75 3.75 -2.10
CA LEU A 41 -8.41 5.12 -1.67
C LEU A 41 -7.91 5.99 -2.83
N PHE A 42 -7.22 5.41 -3.80
CA PHE A 42 -6.74 6.14 -4.96
C PHE A 42 -7.85 6.43 -5.99
N ASP A 43 -8.95 5.68 -5.95
CA ASP A 43 -10.11 5.92 -6.82
C ASP A 43 -11.01 7.04 -6.31
N GLU A 44 -11.09 7.18 -4.98
CA GLU A 44 -11.93 8.19 -4.33
C GLU A 44 -11.21 9.56 -4.22
N TRP A 45 -9.88 9.55 -4.15
CA TRP A 45 -9.10 10.78 -4.21
C TRP A 45 -8.95 11.22 -5.66
N ASP A 46 -9.32 12.47 -5.93
CA ASP A 46 -9.36 13.09 -7.24
C ASP A 46 -8.21 12.57 -8.14
N THR A 47 -8.59 11.78 -9.13
CA THR A 47 -7.68 11.14 -10.09
C THR A 47 -6.83 12.14 -10.90
N ARG A 48 -7.04 13.43 -10.70
CA ARG A 48 -6.28 14.51 -11.29
C ARG A 48 -4.92 14.73 -10.64
N GLN A 49 -4.64 14.09 -9.50
CA GLN A 49 -3.30 14.06 -8.91
C GLN A 49 -2.70 12.68 -9.12
N GLU A 50 -2.08 12.49 -10.26
CA GLU A 50 -1.57 11.21 -10.75
C GLU A 50 -0.53 10.57 -9.83
N ASP A 51 0.09 11.35 -8.97
CA ASP A 51 1.28 10.97 -8.22
C ASP A 51 1.14 11.11 -6.70
N VAL A 52 -0.04 10.86 -6.14
CA VAL A 52 -0.20 10.85 -4.70
C VAL A 52 0.43 9.59 -4.11
N ARG A 53 1.60 9.72 -3.49
CA ARG A 53 2.12 8.68 -2.59
C ARG A 53 1.19 8.57 -1.40
N LEU A 54 0.65 7.39 -1.15
CA LEU A 54 0.04 7.11 0.14
C LEU A 54 1.16 6.86 1.15
N LEU A 55 1.69 7.93 1.68
CA LEU A 55 2.58 7.89 2.81
C LEU A 55 1.76 8.03 4.08
N ILE A 56 2.10 7.28 5.09
CA ILE A 56 1.50 7.40 6.41
C ILE A 56 2.60 7.88 7.34
N ASP A 57 2.35 9.01 8.00
CA ASP A 57 3.29 9.54 8.98
C ASP A 57 3.33 8.64 10.23
N ASN A 58 4.28 8.92 11.12
CA ASN A 58 4.43 8.19 12.37
C ASN A 58 3.23 8.34 13.34
N LYS A 59 2.23 9.15 12.98
CA LYS A 59 0.96 9.31 13.71
C LYS A 59 -0.19 8.56 13.04
N GLY A 60 0.08 7.80 11.98
CA GLY A 60 -0.93 7.06 11.23
C GLY A 60 -1.79 7.94 10.31
N LYS A 61 -1.36 9.18 10.01
CA LYS A 61 -2.08 10.06 9.08
C LYS A 61 -1.51 9.95 7.68
N PRO A 62 -2.38 9.84 6.64
CA PRO A 62 -1.93 9.95 5.26
C PRO A 62 -1.32 11.33 5.02
N TYR A 63 -0.19 11.38 4.33
CA TYR A 63 0.37 12.62 3.83
C TYR A 63 0.86 12.46 2.39
N THR A 64 0.84 13.55 1.66
CA THR A 64 1.34 13.63 0.29
C THR A 64 2.78 14.14 0.34
N GLY A 65 3.69 13.30 0.29
CA GLY A 65 5.14 13.30 0.19
C GLY A 65 6.01 14.56 0.11
N SER A 66 5.48 15.75 0.35
CA SER A 66 6.26 16.99 0.34
C SER A 66 7.11 17.22 1.61
N ASP A 67 6.79 16.50 2.68
CA ASP A 67 7.55 16.59 3.91
C ASP A 67 8.53 15.41 3.99
N GLU A 68 9.77 15.67 4.35
CA GLU A 68 10.76 14.62 4.58
C GLU A 68 10.19 13.55 5.53
N PRO A 69 10.36 12.25 5.21
CA PRO A 69 9.92 11.19 6.09
C PRO A 69 10.54 11.39 7.47
N THR A 70 9.70 11.47 8.49
CA THR A 70 10.15 11.69 9.86
C THR A 70 11.06 10.54 10.26
N LYS A 71 12.34 10.81 10.51
CA LYS A 71 13.26 9.81 11.03
C LYS A 71 12.73 9.31 12.36
N THR A 72 12.45 8.02 12.44
CA THR A 72 12.08 7.39 13.70
C THR A 72 13.34 7.07 14.52
N ILE A 73 13.18 6.80 15.82
CA ILE A 73 14.27 6.31 16.68
C ILE A 73 14.90 5.01 16.17
N TYR A 74 14.21 4.30 15.27
CA TYR A 74 14.63 3.03 14.65
C TYR A 74 15.35 3.22 13.32
N GLY A 75 15.60 4.45 12.91
CA GLY A 75 16.35 4.80 11.71
C GLY A 75 15.49 5.21 10.52
N ASP A 76 16.11 5.20 9.35
CA ASP A 76 15.46 5.49 8.09
C ASP A 76 14.48 4.36 7.73
N GLU A 77 13.20 4.69 7.56
CA GLU A 77 12.13 3.75 7.23
C GLU A 77 12.02 3.49 5.71
N ASP A 78 12.96 4.04 4.95
CA ASP A 78 13.01 3.82 3.51
C ASP A 78 13.12 2.32 3.20
N GLY A 79 12.17 1.81 2.43
CA GLY A 79 12.05 0.40 2.07
C GLY A 79 11.39 -0.49 3.14
N MET A 80 10.85 0.08 4.22
CA MET A 80 9.97 -0.63 5.14
C MET A 80 8.51 -0.50 4.70
N PRO A 81 7.67 -1.50 5.01
CA PRO A 81 6.22 -1.36 4.87
C PRO A 81 5.74 -0.14 5.67
N GLN A 82 4.83 0.64 5.07
CA GLN A 82 4.33 1.86 5.69
C GLN A 82 3.47 1.56 6.92
N PHE A 83 2.66 0.47 6.86
CA PHE A 83 1.85 -0.05 7.96
C PHE A 83 1.38 -1.48 7.65
N LEU A 84 0.88 -2.19 8.66
CA LEU A 84 0.62 -3.64 8.56
C LEU A 84 -0.42 -4.02 7.50
N ASP A 85 -1.48 -3.23 7.35
CA ASP A 85 -2.53 -3.53 6.38
C ASP A 85 -1.99 -3.43 4.94
N ALA A 86 -1.13 -2.46 4.66
CA ALA A 86 -0.43 -2.35 3.39
C ALA A 86 0.48 -3.56 3.12
N TYR A 87 1.20 -4.03 4.15
CA TYR A 87 2.01 -5.24 4.06
C TYR A 87 1.14 -6.48 3.73
N PHE A 88 0.00 -6.65 4.42
CA PHE A 88 -0.88 -7.79 4.18
C PHE A 88 -1.56 -7.73 2.80
N LEU A 89 -1.90 -6.54 2.33
CA LEU A 89 -2.44 -6.35 1.00
C LEU A 89 -1.40 -6.71 -0.09
N GLU A 90 -0.18 -6.20 0.05
CA GLU A 90 0.93 -6.55 -0.84
C GLU A 90 1.24 -8.06 -0.81
N TYR A 91 1.23 -8.65 0.39
CA TYR A 91 1.36 -10.11 0.53
C TYR A 91 0.26 -10.85 -0.23
N CYS A 92 -1.00 -10.40 -0.11
CA CYS A 92 -2.14 -11.00 -0.80
C CYS A 92 -1.94 -11.05 -2.31
N TYR A 93 -1.53 -9.92 -2.91
CA TYR A 93 -1.27 -9.85 -4.34
C TYR A 93 -0.08 -10.70 -4.79
N ASN A 94 1.02 -10.63 -4.03
CA ASN A 94 2.22 -11.40 -4.35
C ASN A 94 2.00 -12.92 -4.21
N ALA A 95 1.07 -13.33 -3.33
CA ALA A 95 0.69 -14.72 -3.12
C ALA A 95 -0.47 -15.18 -4.01
N GLU A 96 -0.97 -14.31 -4.91
CA GLU A 96 -2.13 -14.57 -5.76
C GLU A 96 -3.37 -15.05 -4.99
N LYS A 97 -3.53 -14.56 -3.75
CA LYS A 97 -4.68 -14.89 -2.91
C LYS A 97 -5.87 -13.98 -3.22
N LYS A 98 -7.07 -14.47 -2.89
CA LYS A 98 -8.28 -13.64 -2.99
C LYS A 98 -8.27 -12.58 -1.90
N PHE A 99 -8.64 -11.37 -2.26
CA PHE A 99 -8.77 -10.23 -1.35
C PHE A 99 -10.23 -9.85 -1.16
N TYR A 100 -10.60 -9.51 0.09
CA TYR A 100 -11.93 -9.00 0.42
C TYR A 100 -11.82 -7.89 1.47
N PRO A 101 -12.31 -6.67 1.18
CA PRO A 101 -12.49 -5.64 2.18
C PRO A 101 -13.78 -5.91 2.98
N LEU A 102 -13.80 -5.52 4.26
CA LEU A 102 -14.99 -5.59 5.12
C LEU A 102 -15.84 -4.32 5.05
N GLU A 103 -15.21 -3.19 4.72
CA GLU A 103 -15.82 -1.88 4.64
C GLU A 103 -15.40 -1.18 3.34
N LEU A 104 -16.24 -0.23 2.89
CA LEU A 104 -15.88 0.63 1.77
C LEU A 104 -15.06 1.82 2.27
N VAL A 105 -14.01 2.17 1.55
CA VAL A 105 -13.14 3.32 1.88
C VAL A 105 -13.93 4.61 2.01
N LYS A 106 -14.88 4.84 1.09
CA LYS A 106 -15.73 6.04 1.12
C LYS A 106 -16.47 6.22 2.45
N ASP A 107 -16.93 5.12 3.07
CA ASP A 107 -17.67 5.18 4.34
C ASP A 107 -16.71 5.58 5.47
N GLN A 108 -15.47 5.10 5.46
CA GLN A 108 -14.44 5.53 6.41
C GLN A 108 -14.04 7.01 6.21
N LEU A 109 -13.83 7.43 4.96
CA LEU A 109 -13.48 8.82 4.64
C LEU A 109 -14.60 9.78 5.04
N GLN A 110 -15.85 9.42 4.78
CA GLN A 110 -17.00 10.25 5.18
C GLN A 110 -17.07 10.38 6.69
N MET A 111 -16.95 9.28 7.42
CA MET A 111 -16.93 9.30 8.88
C MET A 111 -15.79 10.19 9.42
N MET A 112 -14.58 10.07 8.86
CA MET A 112 -13.44 10.92 9.24
C MET A 112 -13.70 12.40 8.97
N ASN A 113 -14.35 12.73 7.85
CA ASN A 113 -14.74 14.10 7.51
C ASN A 113 -15.81 14.64 8.46
N ASP A 114 -16.84 13.84 8.77
CA ASP A 114 -17.93 14.22 9.67
C ASP A 114 -17.38 14.55 11.08
N TRP A 115 -16.44 13.76 11.59
CA TRP A 115 -15.79 14.01 12.87
C TRP A 115 -14.69 15.09 12.80
N GLY A 116 -14.00 15.24 11.67
CA GLY A 116 -12.98 16.28 11.46
C GLY A 116 -13.55 17.69 11.37
N GLN A 117 -14.81 17.85 10.98
CA GLN A 117 -15.52 19.14 10.91
C GLN A 117 -16.16 19.54 12.24
N THR A 118 -16.26 18.64 13.21
CA THR A 118 -16.77 19.00 14.53
C THR A 118 -15.77 19.90 15.27
N GLU A 119 -16.27 20.88 16.02
CA GLU A 119 -15.46 21.87 16.77
C GLU A 119 -14.43 21.26 17.75
N SER A 120 -14.52 19.97 18.02
CA SER A 120 -13.57 19.23 18.85
C SER A 120 -12.15 19.13 18.27
N SER A 121 -11.97 19.36 16.99
CA SER A 121 -10.62 19.56 16.41
C SER A 121 -9.96 20.84 16.93
N ARG A 122 -10.73 21.78 17.52
CA ARG A 122 -10.23 23.00 18.16
C ARG A 122 -9.91 22.83 19.66
N LEU A 123 -10.52 21.83 20.30
CA LEU A 123 -10.14 21.43 21.64
C LEU A 123 -8.91 20.54 21.48
N GLY A 124 -7.74 21.15 21.56
CA GLY A 124 -6.45 20.46 21.44
C GLY A 124 -6.47 19.17 22.25
N LEU A 125 -6.64 18.05 21.58
CA LEU A 125 -6.38 16.75 22.17
C LEU A 125 -4.98 16.82 22.74
N ASN A 126 -4.86 16.69 24.06
CA ASN A 126 -3.57 16.74 24.71
C ASN A 126 -2.71 15.60 24.15
N PRO A 127 -1.68 15.89 23.33
CA PRO A 127 -0.86 14.87 22.70
C PRO A 127 -0.17 13.94 23.70
N GLN A 128 -0.19 14.29 24.99
CA GLN A 128 0.39 13.51 26.07
C GLN A 128 -0.50 12.33 26.51
N MET A 129 -1.77 12.25 26.12
CA MET A 129 -2.63 11.12 26.54
C MET A 129 -2.27 9.81 25.87
N LEU A 130 -1.69 9.85 24.68
CA LEU A 130 -1.18 8.68 23.97
C LEU A 130 0.26 8.91 23.56
N SER A 131 1.19 8.52 24.40
CA SER A 131 2.50 8.30 23.82
C SER A 131 2.38 7.11 22.85
N GLN A 132 2.71 7.34 21.60
CA GLN A 132 2.79 6.31 20.55
C GLN A 132 3.59 5.10 21.06
N GLU A 133 4.59 5.33 21.88
CA GLU A 133 5.41 4.32 22.53
C GLU A 133 4.57 3.36 23.41
N LYS A 134 3.63 3.87 24.22
CA LYS A 134 2.74 3.03 25.05
C LYS A 134 1.78 2.21 24.19
N LEU A 135 1.29 2.79 23.11
CA LEU A 135 0.42 2.08 22.16
C LEU A 135 1.15 0.89 21.54
N ILE A 136 2.37 1.12 21.06
CA ILE A 136 3.22 0.08 20.48
C ILE A 136 3.61 -0.95 21.52
N ASP A 137 3.92 -0.55 22.74
CA ASP A 137 4.22 -1.46 23.85
C ASP A 137 3.06 -2.40 24.18
N PHE A 138 1.82 -1.89 24.28
CA PHE A 138 0.64 -2.73 24.48
C PHE A 138 0.41 -3.66 23.30
N TYR A 139 0.58 -3.15 22.08
CA TYR A 139 0.43 -3.92 20.88
C TYR A 139 1.43 -5.09 20.79
N VAL A 140 2.71 -4.82 20.96
CA VAL A 140 3.78 -5.85 20.91
C VAL A 140 3.62 -6.90 22.01
N LYS A 141 3.13 -6.50 23.20
CA LYS A 141 2.79 -7.42 24.29
C LYS A 141 1.50 -8.21 24.03
N GLY A 142 0.73 -7.87 23.00
CA GLY A 142 -0.57 -8.45 22.71
C GLY A 142 -1.62 -8.17 23.80
N ASP A 143 -1.50 -7.03 24.48
CA ASP A 143 -2.44 -6.58 25.51
C ASP A 143 -3.60 -5.79 24.87
N ILE A 144 -4.48 -6.53 24.20
CA ILE A 144 -5.66 -5.96 23.54
C ILE A 144 -6.65 -5.30 24.52
N SER A 145 -6.62 -5.71 25.79
CA SER A 145 -7.51 -5.11 26.81
C SER A 145 -7.04 -3.70 27.19
N SER A 146 -5.74 -3.47 27.26
CA SER A 146 -5.19 -2.14 27.47
C SER A 146 -5.37 -1.25 26.24
N LEU A 147 -5.27 -1.80 25.03
CA LEU A 147 -5.56 -1.09 23.79
C LEU A 147 -7.04 -0.63 23.75
N ASP A 148 -8.00 -1.52 24.07
CA ASP A 148 -9.44 -1.17 24.14
C ASP A 148 -9.71 -0.06 25.16
N ARG A 149 -9.14 -0.17 26.38
CA ARG A 149 -9.29 0.88 27.40
C ARG A 149 -8.73 2.21 26.94
N LEU A 150 -7.60 2.18 26.26
CA LEU A 150 -6.92 3.35 25.73
C LEU A 150 -7.76 4.02 24.63
N MET A 151 -8.31 3.23 23.70
CA MET A 151 -9.22 3.71 22.65
C MET A 151 -10.48 4.33 23.26
N LYS A 152 -11.10 3.66 24.22
CA LYS A 152 -12.29 4.21 24.93
C LYS A 152 -11.97 5.51 25.63
N ALA A 153 -10.83 5.62 26.31
CA ALA A 153 -10.42 6.86 26.98
C ALA A 153 -10.23 8.01 25.99
N ASN A 154 -9.62 7.75 24.82
CA ASN A 154 -9.43 8.79 23.81
C ASN A 154 -10.71 9.23 23.14
N LEU A 155 -11.62 8.31 22.87
CA LEU A 155 -12.87 8.62 22.18
C LEU A 155 -13.96 9.12 23.14
N SER A 156 -13.74 9.01 24.46
CA SER A 156 -14.71 9.45 25.49
C SER A 156 -14.95 10.96 25.55
N PHE A 157 -14.04 11.74 24.96
CA PHE A 157 -14.17 13.21 24.92
C PHE A 157 -15.29 13.69 23.98
N ASN A 158 -15.70 12.87 23.02
CA ASN A 158 -16.81 13.14 22.11
C ASN A 158 -17.91 12.10 22.29
N PRO A 159 -19.08 12.47 22.81
CA PRO A 159 -20.23 11.57 22.89
C PRO A 159 -20.58 11.00 21.50
N GLY A 160 -20.76 9.68 21.42
CA GLY A 160 -21.08 8.99 20.17
C GLY A 160 -19.86 8.60 19.30
N MET A 161 -18.72 9.24 19.45
CA MET A 161 -17.55 8.96 18.62
C MET A 161 -17.05 7.51 18.76
N HIS A 162 -17.09 6.96 19.98
CA HIS A 162 -16.71 5.57 20.19
C HIS A 162 -17.72 4.62 19.52
N ASP A 163 -19.01 4.94 19.56
CA ASP A 163 -20.06 4.12 18.96
C ASP A 163 -19.93 4.09 17.43
N ASP A 164 -19.65 5.24 16.82
CA ASP A 164 -19.50 5.36 15.37
C ASP A 164 -18.17 4.73 14.89
N ILE A 165 -17.05 5.08 15.53
CA ILE A 165 -15.72 4.66 15.07
C ILE A 165 -15.44 3.19 15.37
N ILE A 166 -15.96 2.65 16.48
CA ILE A 166 -15.65 1.29 16.92
C ILE A 166 -16.86 0.38 16.83
N ILE A 167 -17.96 0.68 17.50
CA ILE A 167 -19.05 -0.29 17.70
C ILE A 167 -19.81 -0.57 16.41
N SER A 168 -20.26 0.46 15.72
CA SER A 168 -21.00 0.35 14.46
C SER A 168 -20.17 -0.38 13.39
N ARG A 169 -18.89 -0.04 13.30
CA ARG A 169 -17.96 -0.69 12.37
C ARG A 169 -17.73 -2.16 12.76
N ASN A 170 -17.55 -2.47 14.05
CA ASN A 170 -17.40 -3.85 14.50
C ASN A 170 -18.62 -4.71 14.09
N GLN A 171 -19.83 -4.19 14.21
CA GLN A 171 -21.04 -4.91 13.81
C GLN A 171 -21.03 -5.18 12.29
N THR A 172 -20.73 -4.18 11.48
CA THR A 172 -20.62 -4.31 10.02
C THR A 172 -19.55 -5.32 9.63
N MET A 173 -18.33 -5.18 10.17
CA MET A 173 -17.24 -6.08 9.91
C MET A 173 -17.52 -7.52 10.34
N ALA A 174 -18.18 -7.71 11.49
CA ALA A 174 -18.54 -9.05 11.98
C ALA A 174 -19.57 -9.75 11.09
N ILE A 175 -20.48 -9.01 10.44
CA ILE A 175 -21.44 -9.55 9.47
C ILE A 175 -20.74 -9.94 8.18
N GLY A 176 -19.89 -9.06 7.64
CA GLY A 176 -19.10 -9.32 6.45
C GLY A 176 -18.17 -10.54 6.62
N LEU A 177 -17.48 -10.58 7.75
CA LEU A 177 -16.56 -11.67 8.07
C LEU A 177 -17.30 -13.01 8.27
N ASP A 178 -18.48 -13.03 8.95
CA ASP A 178 -19.31 -14.25 9.07
C ASP A 178 -19.66 -14.83 7.69
N THR A 179 -20.02 -13.98 6.75
CA THR A 179 -20.36 -14.40 5.38
C THR A 179 -19.17 -15.09 4.68
N LEU A 180 -17.95 -14.59 4.88
CA LEU A 180 -16.74 -15.16 4.30
C LEU A 180 -16.33 -16.46 5.00
N LEU A 181 -16.39 -16.50 6.34
CA LEU A 181 -16.02 -17.65 7.15
C LEU A 181 -16.84 -18.91 6.85
N ARG A 182 -18.08 -18.75 6.39
CA ARG A 182 -18.95 -19.87 5.96
C ARG A 182 -18.53 -20.48 4.64
N LYS A 183 -17.72 -19.77 3.83
CA LYS A 183 -17.38 -20.17 2.45
C LYS A 183 -15.95 -20.65 2.31
N GLN A 184 -15.02 -20.08 3.10
CA GLN A 184 -13.59 -20.31 2.92
C GLN A 184 -12.79 -20.04 4.19
N SER A 185 -11.53 -20.44 4.19
CA SER A 185 -10.60 -20.06 5.25
C SER A 185 -10.02 -18.68 4.97
N VAL A 186 -9.96 -17.84 6.01
CA VAL A 186 -9.50 -16.46 5.87
C VAL A 186 -8.41 -16.12 6.88
N PHE A 187 -7.47 -15.28 6.48
CA PHE A 187 -6.67 -14.45 7.36
C PHE A 187 -7.29 -13.06 7.37
N CYS A 188 -7.91 -12.69 8.48
CA CYS A 188 -8.57 -11.40 8.64
C CYS A 188 -7.72 -10.52 9.54
N ALA A 189 -7.27 -9.37 9.03
CA ALA A 189 -6.61 -8.34 9.83
C ALA A 189 -7.53 -7.11 9.94
N VAL A 190 -7.77 -6.70 11.18
CA VAL A 190 -8.47 -5.48 11.54
C VAL A 190 -7.70 -4.76 12.63
N GLY A 191 -7.84 -3.46 12.75
CA GLY A 191 -7.15 -2.70 13.80
C GLY A 191 -7.34 -3.32 15.18
N ALA A 192 -6.26 -3.42 15.95
CA ALA A 192 -6.27 -4.11 17.25
C ALA A 192 -7.30 -3.52 18.23
N GLY A 193 -7.64 -2.23 18.06
CA GLY A 193 -8.69 -1.56 18.83
C GLY A 193 -10.11 -2.12 18.60
N HIS A 194 -10.34 -2.82 17.49
CA HIS A 194 -11.61 -3.47 17.18
C HIS A 194 -11.77 -4.86 17.80
N LEU A 195 -10.71 -5.46 18.35
CA LEU A 195 -10.74 -6.87 18.79
C LEU A 195 -11.43 -7.08 20.12
N ALA A 196 -11.08 -6.29 21.13
CA ALA A 196 -11.52 -6.48 22.52
C ALA A 196 -12.83 -5.71 22.82
N GLY A 197 -13.32 -5.87 24.06
CA GLY A 197 -14.54 -5.24 24.52
C GLY A 197 -15.79 -6.10 24.30
N GLU A 198 -16.90 -5.67 24.90
CA GLU A 198 -18.19 -6.39 24.84
C GLU A 198 -18.70 -6.50 23.40
N LEU A 199 -18.62 -5.43 22.64
CA LEU A 199 -18.97 -5.34 21.22
C LEU A 199 -17.72 -5.37 20.31
N GLY A 200 -16.62 -5.93 20.79
CA GLY A 200 -15.43 -6.20 19.98
C GLY A 200 -15.60 -7.41 19.07
N MET A 201 -14.84 -7.47 18.01
CA MET A 201 -14.90 -8.52 16.97
C MET A 201 -14.82 -9.94 17.56
N ILE A 202 -14.01 -10.16 18.61
CA ILE A 202 -13.90 -11.48 19.26
C ILE A 202 -15.23 -11.92 19.83
N ASN A 203 -15.92 -11.04 20.55
CA ASN A 203 -17.20 -11.38 21.20
C ASN A 203 -18.35 -11.42 20.20
N LEU A 204 -18.37 -10.56 19.21
CA LEU A 204 -19.36 -10.59 18.12
C LEU A 204 -19.32 -11.91 17.34
N LEU A 205 -18.11 -12.39 17.02
CA LEU A 205 -17.94 -13.67 16.34
C LEU A 205 -18.30 -14.85 17.25
N ARG A 206 -17.99 -14.78 18.56
CA ARG A 206 -18.44 -15.79 19.53
C ARG A 206 -19.95 -15.87 19.64
N ALA A 207 -20.63 -14.74 19.66
CA ALA A 207 -22.10 -14.66 19.64
C ALA A 207 -22.71 -15.31 18.37
N LYS A 208 -21.99 -15.32 17.27
CA LYS A 208 -22.35 -16.04 16.04
C LYS A 208 -22.00 -17.54 16.06
N GLY A 209 -21.49 -18.06 17.18
CA GLY A 209 -21.17 -19.47 17.38
C GLY A 209 -19.74 -19.90 17.03
N TYR A 210 -18.87 -18.97 16.66
CA TYR A 210 -17.47 -19.30 16.38
C TYR A 210 -16.67 -19.54 17.67
N LYS A 211 -15.78 -20.54 17.64
CA LYS A 211 -14.85 -20.82 18.73
C LYS A 211 -13.50 -20.12 18.46
N LEU A 212 -13.26 -19.04 19.19
CA LEU A 212 -12.01 -18.30 19.09
C LEU A 212 -11.10 -18.62 20.27
N ARG A 213 -9.84 -18.94 19.95
CA ARG A 213 -8.77 -19.10 20.94
C ARG A 213 -7.60 -18.20 20.60
N ARG A 214 -6.93 -17.69 21.62
CA ARG A 214 -5.68 -16.96 21.45
C ARG A 214 -4.60 -17.90 20.91
N VAL A 215 -3.82 -17.43 19.96
CA VAL A 215 -2.60 -18.08 19.49
C VAL A 215 -1.42 -17.34 20.11
N LEU A 216 -0.58 -18.07 20.85
CA LEU A 216 0.64 -17.50 21.40
C LEU A 216 1.68 -17.39 20.29
N ALA A 217 2.39 -16.28 20.27
CA ALA A 217 3.47 -16.06 19.33
C ALA A 217 4.64 -16.99 19.63
N THR A 218 5.16 -17.63 18.61
CA THR A 218 6.41 -18.41 18.65
C THR A 218 7.35 -17.85 17.59
N PHE A 219 8.62 -17.81 17.92
CA PHE A 219 9.68 -17.32 17.04
C PHE A 219 10.75 -18.37 16.95
N SER A 220 10.88 -19.01 15.78
CA SER A 220 11.95 -19.97 15.52
C SER A 220 13.19 -19.25 14.99
N GLU A 221 14.36 -19.82 15.28
CA GLU A 221 15.64 -19.37 14.70
C GLU A 221 15.80 -19.78 13.24
N GLN A 222 14.80 -20.41 12.64
CA GLN A 222 14.87 -20.87 11.25
C GLN A 222 15.07 -19.69 10.30
N PRO A 223 15.94 -19.84 9.30
CA PRO A 223 16.34 -18.73 8.45
C PRO A 223 15.16 -18.19 7.65
N VAL A 224 15.17 -16.88 7.52
CA VAL A 224 14.22 -16.00 6.82
C VAL A 224 13.79 -16.49 5.42
N LYS A 225 14.49 -17.48 4.83
CA LYS A 225 14.18 -18.02 3.49
C LYS A 225 12.80 -18.65 3.38
N GLU A 226 12.31 -19.31 4.42
CA GLU A 226 10.93 -19.86 4.43
C GLU A 226 9.90 -18.75 4.74
N LYS A 227 10.30 -17.74 5.50
CA LYS A 227 9.47 -16.58 5.85
C LYS A 227 9.28 -15.61 4.66
N GLN A 228 10.22 -15.61 3.71
CA GLN A 228 10.17 -14.80 2.47
C GLN A 228 9.50 -15.52 1.28
N ALA A 229 8.89 -16.68 1.50
CA ALA A 229 8.47 -17.59 0.43
C ALA A 229 7.36 -17.07 -0.49
N VAL A 230 6.88 -15.85 -0.30
CA VAL A 230 5.88 -15.28 -1.18
C VAL A 230 6.31 -13.91 -1.69
N ARG A 231 7.44 -13.88 -2.36
CA ARG A 231 7.62 -12.91 -3.46
C ARG A 231 7.15 -13.63 -4.71
N SER A 232 6.16 -13.09 -5.39
CA SER A 232 5.83 -13.53 -6.74
C SER A 232 7.12 -13.65 -7.53
N LYS A 233 7.51 -14.87 -7.90
CA LYS A 233 8.71 -15.12 -8.71
C LYS A 233 8.51 -14.64 -10.15
N ARG A 234 7.27 -14.28 -10.50
CA ARG A 234 6.87 -13.81 -11.82
C ARG A 234 6.10 -12.52 -11.63
N GLY A 235 6.56 -11.45 -12.23
CA GLY A 235 5.81 -10.21 -12.30
C GLY A 235 4.47 -10.41 -13.03
N TYR A 236 3.63 -9.41 -12.96
CA TYR A 236 2.35 -9.38 -13.68
C TYR A 236 2.60 -8.96 -15.12
N THR A 237 2.27 -9.84 -16.06
CA THR A 237 2.47 -9.60 -17.50
C THR A 237 1.26 -8.91 -18.10
N ILE A 238 1.50 -7.82 -18.80
CA ILE A 238 0.54 -7.10 -19.64
C ILE A 238 1.02 -7.23 -21.08
N PHE A 239 0.10 -7.53 -21.98
CA PHE A 239 0.35 -7.47 -23.41
C PHE A 239 -0.69 -6.56 -24.06
N ASN A 240 -0.23 -5.53 -24.77
CA ASN A 240 -1.08 -4.66 -25.57
C ASN A 240 -0.98 -5.10 -27.03
N GLU A 241 -2.02 -5.78 -27.52
CA GLU A 241 -2.06 -6.33 -28.88
C GLU A 241 -1.97 -5.25 -29.96
N THR A 242 -2.52 -4.07 -29.71
CA THR A 242 -2.55 -2.98 -30.69
C THR A 242 -1.18 -2.39 -30.94
N ALA A 243 -0.40 -2.26 -29.87
CA ALA A 243 0.96 -1.71 -29.93
C ALA A 243 2.04 -2.78 -30.09
N GLY A 244 1.71 -4.07 -29.94
CA GLY A 244 2.71 -5.14 -29.84
C GLY A 244 3.62 -4.96 -28.63
N LEU A 245 3.11 -4.40 -27.53
CA LEU A 245 3.91 -4.07 -26.35
C LEU A 245 3.72 -5.11 -25.26
N LEU A 246 4.84 -5.70 -24.82
CA LEU A 246 4.91 -6.55 -23.64
C LEU A 246 5.48 -5.76 -22.46
N ALA A 247 4.83 -5.84 -21.30
CA ALA A 247 5.32 -5.23 -20.06
C ALA A 247 5.14 -6.18 -18.87
N ILE A 248 6.16 -6.31 -18.01
CA ILE A 248 6.09 -7.13 -16.80
C ILE A 248 6.30 -6.24 -15.59
N PHE A 249 5.20 -5.96 -14.87
CA PHE A 249 5.20 -5.20 -13.63
C PHE A 249 5.59 -6.09 -12.43
N PRO A 250 6.13 -5.51 -11.33
CA PRO A 250 6.38 -6.27 -10.11
C PRO A 250 5.13 -6.87 -9.46
N GLY A 251 3.95 -6.30 -9.71
CA GLY A 251 2.64 -6.77 -9.28
C GLY A 251 1.56 -6.29 -10.24
N LYS A 252 0.29 -6.53 -9.94
CA LYS A 252 -0.84 -6.18 -10.83
C LYS A 252 -0.99 -4.66 -10.93
N PRO A 253 -0.75 -4.05 -12.09
CA PRO A 253 -0.96 -2.63 -12.28
C PRO A 253 -2.45 -2.32 -12.39
N LYS A 254 -2.80 -1.08 -12.10
CA LYS A 254 -4.09 -0.48 -12.32
C LYS A 254 -4.02 0.32 -13.61
N GLU A 255 -5.06 0.24 -14.41
CA GLU A 255 -5.23 1.09 -15.58
C GLU A 255 -5.99 2.35 -15.18
N LEU A 256 -5.41 3.50 -15.46
CA LEU A 256 -6.02 4.80 -15.30
C LEU A 256 -6.23 5.44 -16.69
N LYS A 257 -7.28 6.22 -16.84
CA LYS A 257 -7.49 7.03 -18.04
C LYS A 257 -7.05 8.44 -17.73
N ILE A 258 -5.97 8.86 -18.40
CA ILE A 258 -5.48 10.23 -18.32
C ILE A 258 -6.17 11.10 -19.37
N TRP A 259 -5.97 12.40 -19.30
CA TRP A 259 -6.60 13.50 -20.05
C TRP A 259 -6.79 13.26 -21.55
N ASP A 260 -5.89 12.54 -22.22
CA ASP A 260 -5.91 12.31 -23.66
C ASP A 260 -6.40 10.92 -24.08
N ASN A 261 -7.03 10.19 -23.16
CA ASN A 261 -7.64 8.87 -23.41
C ASN A 261 -6.67 7.74 -23.79
N HIS A 262 -5.37 7.87 -23.55
CA HIS A 262 -4.42 6.79 -23.78
C HIS A 262 -4.18 5.95 -22.51
N PRO A 263 -3.76 4.69 -22.68
CA PRO A 263 -3.54 3.78 -21.55
C PRO A 263 -2.40 4.26 -20.65
N TYR A 264 -2.69 4.41 -19.37
CA TYR A 264 -1.73 4.64 -18.32
C TYR A 264 -1.84 3.53 -17.29
N LEU A 265 -0.77 2.76 -17.13
CA LEU A 265 -0.68 1.67 -16.17
C LEU A 265 0.18 2.08 -15.00
N ILE A 266 -0.32 1.90 -13.79
CA ILE A 266 0.42 2.23 -12.57
C ILE A 266 0.40 1.06 -11.57
N TYR A 267 1.55 0.71 -11.04
CA TYR A 267 1.68 -0.20 -9.92
C TYR A 267 2.42 0.47 -8.78
N ARG A 268 1.82 0.44 -7.60
CA ARG A 268 2.41 0.98 -6.37
C ARG A 268 2.65 -0.14 -5.37
N GLU A 269 3.85 -0.20 -4.84
CA GLU A 269 4.18 -1.06 -3.70
C GLU A 269 3.62 -0.41 -2.44
N MET A 270 2.42 -0.78 -2.05
CA MET A 270 1.69 -0.15 -0.95
C MET A 270 2.48 -0.11 0.36
N GLY A 271 3.28 -1.16 0.63
CA GLY A 271 4.12 -1.24 1.81
C GLY A 271 5.35 -0.32 1.77
N GLN A 272 5.86 0.01 0.59
CA GLN A 272 7.11 0.74 0.41
C GLN A 272 6.93 2.10 -0.28
N GLY A 273 5.76 2.34 -0.86
CA GLY A 273 5.46 3.58 -1.59
C GLY A 273 6.19 3.72 -2.94
N ASN A 274 6.95 2.68 -3.37
CA ASN A 274 7.60 2.71 -4.68
C ASN A 274 6.57 2.56 -5.78
N THR A 275 6.73 3.33 -6.83
CA THR A 275 5.76 3.39 -7.94
C THR A 275 6.46 3.07 -9.25
N TYR A 276 5.75 2.34 -10.09
CA TYR A 276 6.14 2.00 -11.45
C TYR A 276 4.96 2.34 -12.35
N SER A 277 5.22 3.07 -13.41
CA SER A 277 4.17 3.38 -14.38
C SER A 277 4.65 3.21 -15.81
N LEU A 278 3.68 3.02 -16.69
CA LEU A 278 3.86 2.91 -18.12
C LEU A 278 2.72 3.66 -18.79
N GLU A 279 3.09 4.56 -19.67
CA GLU A 279 2.19 5.32 -20.50
C GLU A 279 2.43 4.95 -21.96
N LEU A 280 1.38 4.74 -22.72
CA LEU A 280 1.43 4.42 -24.14
C LEU A 280 0.79 5.57 -24.92
N VAL A 281 1.63 6.42 -25.50
CA VAL A 281 1.21 7.64 -26.20
C VAL A 281 1.23 7.41 -27.70
N PRO A 282 0.12 7.58 -28.43
CA PRO A 282 0.15 7.60 -29.88
C PRO A 282 1.00 8.76 -30.43
N ILE A 283 1.83 8.47 -31.40
CA ILE A 283 2.70 9.47 -32.05
C ILE A 283 2.46 9.49 -33.56
N ASP A 284 2.77 10.64 -34.17
CA ASP A 284 2.70 10.83 -35.62
C ASP A 284 4.04 10.67 -36.34
N GLY A 285 5.10 10.34 -35.58
CA GLY A 285 6.45 10.11 -36.07
C GLY A 285 7.19 11.39 -36.50
N THR A 286 6.68 12.56 -36.11
CA THR A 286 7.32 13.85 -36.48
C THR A 286 8.52 14.19 -35.64
N LEU A 287 8.60 13.66 -34.39
CA LEU A 287 9.68 13.89 -33.45
C LEU A 287 10.54 12.63 -33.30
N SER A 288 11.85 12.82 -33.23
CA SER A 288 12.78 11.76 -32.85
C SER A 288 12.63 11.38 -31.38
N LEU A 289 13.15 10.20 -30.99
CA LEU A 289 13.13 9.80 -29.59
C LEU A 289 13.93 10.75 -28.68
N GLU A 290 15.02 11.32 -29.19
CA GLU A 290 15.79 12.32 -28.46
C GLU A 290 14.99 13.61 -28.21
N GLU A 291 14.27 14.12 -29.23
CA GLU A 291 13.39 15.29 -29.08
C GLU A 291 12.25 15.01 -28.09
N GLN A 292 11.68 13.80 -28.10
CA GLN A 292 10.69 13.37 -27.09
C GLN A 292 11.32 13.33 -25.69
N ALA A 293 12.55 12.82 -25.58
CA ALA A 293 13.24 12.71 -24.28
C ALA A 293 13.52 14.10 -23.68
N GLU A 294 13.84 15.10 -24.48
CA GLU A 294 13.99 16.47 -24.00
C GLU A 294 12.73 17.00 -23.32
N VAL A 295 11.55 16.59 -23.77
CA VAL A 295 10.28 17.00 -23.15
C VAL A 295 10.04 16.30 -21.81
N TYR A 296 10.34 15.01 -21.71
CA TYR A 296 9.94 14.20 -20.54
C TYR A 296 11.04 14.05 -19.49
N ILE A 297 12.31 14.07 -19.89
CA ILE A 297 13.46 13.81 -19.01
C ILE A 297 14.18 15.11 -18.63
N ALA A 298 14.06 16.17 -19.46
CA ALA A 298 14.78 17.42 -19.22
C ALA A 298 14.43 18.05 -17.87
N GLY A 299 15.41 18.11 -16.99
CA GLY A 299 15.44 18.98 -15.82
C GLY A 299 16.24 20.24 -16.10
N PRO A 300 16.34 21.19 -15.14
CA PRO A 300 17.13 22.40 -15.29
C PRO A 300 18.63 22.16 -15.48
N ASP A 301 19.11 20.96 -15.19
CA ASP A 301 20.49 20.53 -15.43
C ASP A 301 20.53 19.51 -16.57
N GLU A 302 20.86 19.94 -17.76
CA GLU A 302 20.83 19.26 -19.06
C GLU A 302 21.60 17.93 -19.20
N THR A 303 22.02 17.25 -18.13
CA THR A 303 23.10 16.27 -18.22
C THR A 303 22.69 14.82 -17.93
N LEU A 304 21.42 14.47 -17.82
CA LEU A 304 21.05 13.17 -17.26
C LEU A 304 20.31 12.21 -18.21
N SER A 305 20.25 12.48 -19.50
CA SER A 305 19.72 11.51 -20.47
C SER A 305 20.85 10.70 -21.13
N SER A 306 20.68 9.38 -21.14
CA SER A 306 21.52 8.47 -21.94
C SER A 306 20.72 8.01 -23.14
N HIS A 307 21.29 8.15 -24.33
CA HIS A 307 20.75 7.66 -25.58
C HIS A 307 21.59 6.46 -26.04
N TYR A 308 20.97 5.32 -26.31
CA TYR A 308 21.64 4.10 -26.72
C TYR A 308 20.67 3.12 -27.41
N PHE A 309 21.23 2.06 -27.99
CA PHE A 309 20.47 0.97 -28.60
C PHE A 309 20.63 -0.31 -27.80
N LEU A 310 19.54 -1.06 -27.63
CA LEU A 310 19.57 -2.40 -27.08
C LEU A 310 20.09 -3.41 -28.12
N ASP A 311 20.39 -4.64 -27.68
CA ASP A 311 20.89 -5.71 -28.56
C ASP A 311 19.92 -6.09 -29.68
N ASP A 312 18.63 -5.88 -29.49
CA ASP A 312 17.56 -6.08 -30.48
C ASP A 312 17.38 -4.91 -31.45
N GLY A 313 18.15 -3.85 -31.28
CA GLY A 313 18.08 -2.63 -32.09
C GLY A 313 17.08 -1.60 -31.58
N THR A 314 16.37 -1.83 -30.47
CA THR A 314 15.46 -0.86 -29.88
C THR A 314 16.23 0.37 -29.42
N GLU A 315 15.80 1.54 -29.90
CA GLU A 315 16.35 2.83 -29.49
C GLU A 315 15.78 3.21 -28.10
N VAL A 316 16.65 3.70 -27.21
CA VAL A 316 16.32 4.00 -25.82
C VAL A 316 16.87 5.37 -25.43
N CYS A 317 16.01 6.20 -24.82
CA CYS A 317 16.42 7.35 -24.02
C CYS A 317 16.08 7.09 -22.56
N GLU A 318 17.07 7.25 -21.66
CA GLU A 318 16.89 6.97 -20.23
C GLU A 318 17.55 8.08 -19.40
N GLY A 319 16.89 8.53 -18.34
CA GLY A 319 17.45 9.56 -17.47
C GLY A 319 16.69 9.71 -16.16
N LEU A 320 17.22 10.59 -15.31
CA LEU A 320 16.59 11.03 -14.08
C LEU A 320 15.98 12.40 -14.32
N SER A 321 14.68 12.55 -14.07
CA SER A 321 13.99 13.84 -14.07
C SER A 321 13.63 14.23 -12.64
N ASP A 322 13.85 15.46 -12.28
CA ASP A 322 13.49 16.06 -10.98
C ASP A 322 12.38 17.13 -11.11
N THR A 323 11.75 17.20 -12.29
CA THR A 323 10.66 18.15 -12.55
C THR A 323 9.33 17.77 -11.91
N TYR A 324 9.21 16.57 -11.37
CA TYR A 324 7.98 16.07 -10.74
C TYR A 324 7.84 16.53 -9.29
N PRO A 325 6.62 16.95 -8.87
CA PRO A 325 6.38 17.42 -7.49
C PRO A 325 6.75 16.40 -6.41
N GLU A 326 6.68 15.09 -6.74
CA GLU A 326 6.95 13.98 -5.82
C GLU A 326 8.46 13.71 -5.65
N GLY A 327 9.30 14.45 -6.34
CA GLY A 327 10.75 14.29 -6.35
C GLY A 327 11.26 13.54 -7.59
N PRO A 328 12.52 13.09 -7.58
CA PRO A 328 13.16 12.55 -8.78
C PRO A 328 12.51 11.24 -9.26
N HIS A 329 12.35 11.14 -10.57
CA HIS A 329 11.85 9.96 -11.27
C HIS A 329 12.88 9.41 -12.23
N TRP A 330 13.13 8.10 -12.21
CA TRP A 330 13.79 7.42 -13.32
C TRP A 330 12.78 7.27 -14.46
N LEU A 331 13.20 7.67 -15.65
CA LEU A 331 12.43 7.52 -16.88
C LEU A 331 13.20 6.70 -17.90
N ARG A 332 12.46 5.92 -18.68
CA ARG A 332 12.94 5.32 -19.93
C ARG A 332 11.87 5.51 -21.01
N LEU A 333 12.29 5.96 -22.16
CA LEU A 333 11.49 6.13 -23.36
C LEU A 333 11.96 5.13 -24.41
N ILE A 334 11.02 4.49 -25.07
CA ILE A 334 11.22 3.71 -26.31
C ILE A 334 10.07 4.08 -27.26
N GLN A 335 10.30 3.97 -28.57
CA GLN A 335 9.24 4.24 -29.53
C GLN A 335 9.16 3.17 -30.62
N SER A 336 7.97 2.98 -31.15
CA SER A 336 7.69 2.32 -32.41
C SER A 336 7.21 3.35 -33.44
N ASP A 337 6.86 2.90 -34.64
CA ASP A 337 6.33 3.80 -35.67
C ASP A 337 5.03 4.54 -35.27
N GLN A 338 4.30 4.01 -34.29
CA GLN A 338 2.96 4.51 -33.93
C GLN A 338 2.83 4.92 -32.47
N TYR A 339 3.75 4.49 -31.60
CA TYR A 339 3.63 4.68 -30.16
C TYR A 339 4.94 5.07 -29.51
N LEU A 340 4.88 6.05 -28.61
CA LEU A 340 5.89 6.32 -27.61
C LEU A 340 5.49 5.60 -26.30
N VAL A 341 6.42 4.87 -25.72
CA VAL A 341 6.25 4.24 -24.41
C VAL A 341 7.08 5.01 -23.40
N ILE A 342 6.43 5.56 -22.40
CA ILE A 342 7.06 6.30 -21.31
C ILE A 342 6.98 5.44 -20.05
N MET A 343 8.11 4.96 -19.59
CA MET A 343 8.22 4.22 -18.34
C MET A 343 8.75 5.13 -17.26
N LYS A 344 8.10 5.14 -16.10
CA LYS A 344 8.55 5.91 -14.93
C LYS A 344 8.70 4.99 -13.73
N ALA A 345 9.69 5.25 -12.89
CA ALA A 345 9.86 4.57 -11.62
C ALA A 345 10.39 5.55 -10.57
N TYR A 346 9.69 5.66 -9.45
CA TYR A 346 10.07 6.56 -8.38
C TYR A 346 9.72 5.98 -7.01
N GLY A 347 10.39 6.46 -5.98
CA GLY A 347 10.23 5.95 -4.62
C GLY A 347 11.22 6.58 -3.65
N GLY A 348 11.41 5.94 -2.50
CA GLY A 348 12.37 6.38 -1.51
C GLY A 348 13.83 6.23 -1.98
N ASN A 349 14.77 6.84 -1.25
CA ASN A 349 16.20 6.90 -1.63
C ASN A 349 16.82 5.52 -1.90
N LYS A 350 16.48 4.51 -1.11
CA LYS A 350 16.96 3.13 -1.36
C LYS A 350 16.49 2.56 -2.69
N PHE A 351 15.24 2.86 -3.04
CA PHE A 351 14.68 2.42 -4.31
C PHE A 351 15.35 3.14 -5.48
N MET A 352 15.46 4.46 -5.39
CA MET A 352 16.06 5.29 -6.44
C MET A 352 17.54 4.95 -6.70
N ASN A 353 18.29 4.57 -5.65
CA ASN A 353 19.70 4.16 -5.72
C ASN A 353 19.90 2.65 -5.96
N SER A 354 18.81 1.89 -6.17
CA SER A 354 18.88 0.46 -6.48
C SER A 354 18.80 0.20 -7.98
N ASN A 355 19.01 -1.06 -8.39
CA ASN A 355 18.78 -1.47 -9.77
C ASN A 355 17.29 -1.77 -10.10
N ARG A 356 16.38 -1.58 -9.15
CA ARG A 356 14.96 -1.94 -9.32
C ARG A 356 14.24 -1.16 -10.42
N PRO A 357 14.42 0.17 -10.56
CA PRO A 357 13.90 0.92 -11.69
C PRO A 357 14.35 0.34 -13.03
N LYS A 358 15.66 0.15 -13.20
CA LYS A 358 16.24 -0.39 -14.44
C LYS A 358 15.81 -1.83 -14.73
N LEU A 359 15.63 -2.64 -13.69
CA LEU A 359 15.09 -4.00 -13.81
C LEU A 359 13.63 -4.01 -14.28
N PHE A 360 12.82 -3.03 -13.89
CA PHE A 360 11.48 -2.88 -14.44
C PHE A 360 11.53 -2.49 -15.91
N PHE A 361 12.32 -1.50 -16.25
CA PHE A 361 12.47 -1.03 -17.64
C PHE A 361 12.95 -2.12 -18.59
N SER A 362 13.84 -3.00 -18.13
CA SER A 362 14.32 -4.11 -18.95
C SER A 362 13.28 -5.21 -19.25
N LYS A 363 12.10 -5.11 -18.66
CA LYS A 363 11.00 -6.04 -18.84
C LYS A 363 9.85 -5.46 -19.68
N VAL A 364 10.09 -4.35 -20.33
CA VAL A 364 9.16 -3.68 -21.23
C VAL A 364 9.81 -3.54 -22.59
N GLY A 365 9.10 -3.98 -23.62
CA GLY A 365 9.59 -3.91 -25.00
C GLY A 365 8.52 -4.27 -26.01
N PHE A 366 8.76 -3.96 -27.27
CA PHE A 366 7.94 -4.39 -28.38
C PHE A 366 8.29 -5.85 -28.77
N GLU A 367 7.27 -6.65 -29.14
CA GLU A 367 7.43 -8.00 -29.69
C GLU A 367 7.55 -7.98 -31.23
#